data_6576b34a555d0b60a50e20a002962a60
#
_entry.id   6576b34a555d0b60a50e20a002962a60
#
_cell.length_a   1.000
_cell.length_b   1.000
_cell.length_c   1.000
_cell.angle_alpha   90.00
_cell.angle_beta   90.00
_cell.angle_gamma   90.00
#
_symmetry.space_group_name_H-M   'P 1'
#
loop_
_entity.id
_entity.type
_entity.pdbx_description
1 polymer ?
#
loop_
_entity_poly.entity_id
_entity_poly.type
_entity_poly.pdbx_seq_one_letter_code
_entity_poly.pdbx_strand_id
1 'polypeptide(L)'
;MRKFIQLLLLLVLFAGAATAHAQGGPPFITDDPGTPGNRHWEINFGWIADHNPGQAYYQLPDIDMNYGWGDRIQLKYELPLAAATDEHNTTRASLGESLVGVKWRYFEHHTAGEPKSDENMTFSLGTYPQVSINNPTSAVRRGIVENGPQYYLPVEFTAKLGPIGFDGEVGRWFGNKLTPSRWGRGLIAGHEFNARTELYTEIYDLQDANRIDAAPKQRELTLDVGGRQTLDHAGHLRLLFMGGRGIQAVTRENSEPNWIAYVGIQLLLGPKEASESAAR
;
A
#
# COMPACT_ATOMS: atom_id res chain seq x y z
N MET A 1 -5.94 12.73 -28.34
CA MET A 1 -6.99 12.66 -27.34
C MET A 1 -8.13 11.70 -27.69
N ARG A 2 -8.88 11.88 -28.80
CA ARG A 2 -10.01 10.99 -29.17
C ARG A 2 -9.67 9.48 -29.25
N LYS A 3 -8.52 9.13 -29.84
CA LYS A 3 -8.09 7.71 -29.96
C LYS A 3 -7.69 7.09 -28.60
N PHE A 4 -7.18 7.90 -27.69
CA PHE A 4 -6.83 7.45 -26.33
C PHE A 4 -8.08 7.18 -25.48
N ILE A 5 -9.10 8.03 -25.61
CA ILE A 5 -10.40 7.85 -24.95
C ILE A 5 -11.15 6.63 -25.52
N GLN A 6 -11.04 6.38 -26.84
CA GLN A 6 -11.62 5.19 -27.47
C GLN A 6 -10.92 3.90 -27.05
N LEU A 7 -9.59 3.92 -26.83
CA LEU A 7 -8.84 2.77 -26.32
C LEU A 7 -9.21 2.48 -24.86
N LEU A 8 -9.39 3.52 -24.05
CA LEU A 8 -9.83 3.40 -22.66
C LEU A 8 -11.27 2.84 -22.56
N LEU A 9 -12.17 3.30 -23.45
CA LEU A 9 -13.54 2.80 -23.55
C LEU A 9 -13.62 1.35 -24.07
N LEU A 10 -12.71 0.94 -24.97
CA LEU A 10 -12.63 -0.44 -25.44
C LEU A 10 -12.13 -1.40 -24.34
N LEU A 11 -11.22 -0.98 -23.49
CA LEU A 11 -10.75 -1.75 -22.33
C LEU A 11 -11.86 -2.01 -21.31
N VAL A 12 -12.80 -1.09 -21.16
CA VAL A 12 -13.95 -1.22 -20.24
C VAL A 12 -15.03 -2.18 -20.78
N LEU A 13 -15.10 -2.41 -22.08
CA LEU A 13 -16.13 -3.26 -22.71
C LEU A 13 -15.84 -4.77 -22.71
N PHE A 14 -14.62 -5.20 -22.32
CA PHE A 14 -14.26 -6.62 -22.22
C PHE A 14 -14.40 -7.21 -20.81
N ALA A 15 -14.99 -6.48 -19.88
CA ALA A 15 -15.21 -6.96 -18.52
C ALA A 15 -16.40 -7.93 -18.46
N GLY A 16 -16.12 -9.21 -18.61
CA GLY A 16 -17.02 -10.25 -18.10
C GLY A 16 -17.23 -10.06 -16.59
N ALA A 17 -18.38 -10.44 -16.06
CA ALA A 17 -18.75 -10.29 -14.67
C ALA A 17 -17.83 -11.15 -13.75
N ALA A 18 -16.62 -10.67 -13.48
CA ALA A 18 -15.80 -11.11 -12.38
C ALA A 18 -16.15 -10.23 -11.16
N THR A 19 -16.23 -10.83 -9.99
CA THR A 19 -16.41 -10.10 -8.73
C THR A 19 -15.13 -9.31 -8.47
N ALA A 20 -15.19 -7.98 -8.60
CA ALA A 20 -14.05 -7.15 -8.32
C ALA A 20 -13.86 -7.03 -6.80
N HIS A 21 -12.72 -7.48 -6.31
CA HIS A 21 -12.21 -7.11 -4.99
C HIS A 21 -11.24 -5.94 -5.19
N ALA A 22 -11.55 -4.77 -4.66
CA ALA A 22 -10.54 -3.76 -4.46
C ALA A 22 -9.71 -4.23 -3.27
N GLN A 23 -8.41 -4.08 -3.34
CA GLN A 23 -7.51 -4.45 -2.26
C GLN A 23 -6.30 -3.52 -2.28
N GLY A 24 -6.29 -2.54 -1.38
CA GLY A 24 -5.17 -1.64 -1.12
C GLY A 24 -3.99 -2.35 -0.43
N GLY A 25 -3.01 -1.58 0.06
CA GLY A 25 -1.76 -2.11 0.61
C GLY A 25 -0.82 -2.65 -0.46
N PRO A 26 0.27 -3.35 -0.08
CA PRO A 26 1.30 -3.75 -1.04
C PRO A 26 0.73 -4.43 -2.29
N PRO A 27 1.20 -4.02 -3.49
CA PRO A 27 2.38 -3.19 -3.77
C PRO A 27 2.17 -1.67 -3.78
N PHE A 28 0.96 -1.17 -3.45
CA PHE A 28 0.60 0.25 -3.49
C PHE A 28 0.83 0.93 -2.13
N ILE A 29 0.85 2.28 -2.16
CA ILE A 29 1.04 3.10 -0.97
C ILE A 29 -0.28 3.25 -0.21
N THR A 30 -1.39 3.46 -0.93
CA THR A 30 -2.74 3.55 -0.36
C THR A 30 -3.15 2.22 0.23
N ASP A 31 -3.68 2.23 1.44
CA ASP A 31 -4.21 1.04 2.09
C ASP A 31 -5.75 1.00 2.01
N ASP A 32 -6.35 -0.11 2.41
CA ASP A 32 -7.78 -0.37 2.41
C ASP A 32 -8.25 -0.91 3.78
N PRO A 33 -9.57 -0.90 4.08
CA PRO A 33 -10.13 -1.48 5.30
C PRO A 33 -10.07 -3.01 5.39
N GLY A 34 -9.58 -3.71 4.35
CA GLY A 34 -9.45 -5.16 4.33
C GLY A 34 -8.55 -5.70 5.43
N THR A 35 -8.79 -6.92 5.86
CA THR A 35 -7.98 -7.64 6.85
C THR A 35 -7.73 -9.05 6.36
N PRO A 36 -6.68 -9.73 6.82
CA PRO A 36 -6.43 -11.12 6.44
C PRO A 36 -7.53 -12.10 6.86
N GLY A 37 -8.45 -11.67 7.75
CA GLY A 37 -9.44 -12.54 8.37
C GLY A 37 -8.92 -13.23 9.63
N ASN A 38 -9.85 -13.84 10.39
CA ASN A 38 -9.55 -14.41 11.70
C ASN A 38 -8.46 -15.49 11.66
N ARG A 39 -7.38 -15.30 12.41
CA ARG A 39 -6.23 -16.22 12.52
C ARG A 39 -5.46 -16.42 11.21
N HIS A 40 -5.66 -15.58 10.21
CA HIS A 40 -4.89 -15.60 8.97
C HIS A 40 -3.72 -14.64 9.08
N TRP A 41 -2.65 -15.01 8.36
CA TRP A 41 -1.48 -14.18 8.15
C TRP A 41 -1.39 -13.79 6.69
N GLU A 42 -1.06 -12.54 6.47
CA GLU A 42 -0.55 -12.03 5.22
C GLU A 42 0.88 -11.56 5.46
N ILE A 43 1.84 -12.16 4.76
CA ILE A 43 3.25 -11.82 4.90
C ILE A 43 3.78 -11.41 3.54
N ASN A 44 4.26 -10.18 3.45
CA ASN A 44 4.81 -9.61 2.23
C ASN A 44 6.34 -9.52 2.35
N PHE A 45 7.04 -9.98 1.33
CA PHE A 45 8.48 -9.77 1.13
C PHE A 45 8.64 -8.86 -0.07
N GLY A 46 8.80 -7.56 0.18
CA GLY A 46 8.91 -6.53 -0.82
C GLY A 46 10.36 -6.18 -1.17
N TRP A 47 10.59 -5.83 -2.41
CA TRP A 47 11.79 -5.15 -2.88
C TRP A 47 11.32 -3.82 -3.47
N ILE A 48 11.67 -2.75 -2.79
CA ILE A 48 11.22 -1.40 -3.12
C ILE A 48 12.42 -0.59 -3.55
N ALA A 49 12.27 0.17 -4.62
CA ALA A 49 13.20 1.18 -5.06
C ALA A 49 12.46 2.49 -5.26
N ASP A 50 12.86 3.52 -4.54
CA ASP A 50 12.38 4.89 -4.67
C ASP A 50 13.55 5.78 -5.10
N HIS A 51 13.41 6.42 -6.24
CA HIS A 51 14.41 7.31 -6.81
C HIS A 51 13.89 8.73 -6.87
N ASN A 52 14.50 9.58 -6.08
CA ASN A 52 14.27 11.02 -6.05
C ASN A 52 15.50 11.76 -6.59
N PRO A 53 15.35 13.00 -7.07
CA PRO A 53 16.49 13.79 -7.51
C PRO A 53 17.58 13.89 -6.43
N GLY A 54 18.78 13.44 -6.78
CA GLY A 54 19.95 13.46 -5.90
C GLY A 54 19.98 12.39 -4.82
N GLN A 55 19.00 11.49 -4.75
CA GLN A 55 19.00 10.38 -3.80
C GLN A 55 18.17 9.19 -4.29
N ALA A 56 18.55 8.00 -3.83
CA ALA A 56 17.75 6.80 -4.01
C ALA A 56 17.59 6.08 -2.67
N TYR A 57 16.41 5.53 -2.44
CA TYR A 57 16.10 4.75 -1.25
C TYR A 57 15.62 3.36 -1.65
N TYR A 58 16.11 2.35 -0.94
CA TYR A 58 15.80 0.96 -1.21
C TYR A 58 15.38 0.26 0.07
N GLN A 59 14.41 -0.64 -0.03
CA GLN A 59 14.08 -1.63 0.99
C GLN A 59 14.27 -3.03 0.37
N LEU A 60 15.20 -3.84 0.92
CA LEU A 60 15.72 -5.04 0.27
C LEU A 60 16.10 -6.15 1.29
N PRO A 61 15.15 -6.96 1.79
CA PRO A 61 13.71 -6.88 1.64
C PRO A 61 13.06 -5.92 2.61
N ASP A 62 11.84 -5.53 2.29
CA ASP A 62 10.85 -5.09 3.25
C ASP A 62 10.01 -6.28 3.68
N ILE A 63 9.95 -6.54 4.99
CA ILE A 63 9.18 -7.66 5.56
C ILE A 63 7.98 -7.07 6.29
N ASP A 64 6.81 -7.21 5.68
CA ASP A 64 5.54 -6.74 6.23
C ASP A 64 4.67 -7.93 6.65
N MET A 65 4.35 -8.01 7.93
CA MET A 65 3.59 -9.10 8.54
C MET A 65 2.28 -8.58 9.10
N ASN A 66 1.19 -9.14 8.62
CA ASN A 66 -0.17 -8.78 8.99
C ASN A 66 -0.90 -9.99 9.55
N TYR A 67 -1.48 -9.86 10.75
CA TYR A 67 -2.23 -10.91 11.43
C TYR A 67 -3.67 -10.49 11.69
N GLY A 68 -4.62 -11.29 11.23
CA GLY A 68 -6.05 -11.07 11.47
C GLY A 68 -6.50 -11.54 12.86
N TRP A 69 -7.07 -10.62 13.64
CA TRP A 69 -7.68 -10.89 14.92
C TRP A 69 -9.21 -10.66 14.83
N GLY A 70 -9.95 -11.74 14.63
CA GLY A 70 -11.31 -11.64 14.12
C GLY A 70 -11.31 -11.18 12.66
N ASP A 71 -12.50 -10.86 12.14
CA ASP A 71 -12.67 -10.52 10.73
C ASP A 71 -12.49 -9.02 10.45
N ARG A 72 -12.31 -8.20 11.50
CA ARG A 72 -12.31 -6.73 11.41
C ARG A 72 -11.06 -6.05 11.94
N ILE A 73 -10.14 -6.81 12.54
CA ILE A 73 -8.93 -6.27 13.14
C ILE A 73 -7.72 -6.93 12.50
N GLN A 74 -6.71 -6.14 12.16
CA GLN A 74 -5.41 -6.59 11.71
C GLN A 74 -4.33 -5.97 12.58
N LEU A 75 -3.37 -6.78 12.97
CA LEU A 75 -2.14 -6.34 13.65
C LEU A 75 -1.02 -6.35 12.62
N LYS A 76 -0.25 -5.25 12.52
CA LYS A 76 0.88 -5.10 11.59
C LYS A 76 2.20 -4.98 12.32
N TYR A 77 3.20 -5.64 11.79
CA TYR A 77 4.61 -5.35 12.05
C TYR A 77 5.40 -5.39 10.75
N GLU A 78 6.16 -4.31 10.48
CA GLU A 78 6.98 -4.19 9.28
C GLU A 78 8.42 -3.87 9.67
N LEU A 79 9.37 -4.49 8.97
CA LEU A 79 10.81 -4.32 9.19
C LEU A 79 11.56 -4.35 7.86
N PRO A 80 12.01 -3.20 7.33
CA PRO A 80 12.84 -3.16 6.14
C PRO A 80 14.33 -3.27 6.44
N LEU A 81 15.07 -3.95 5.55
CA LEU A 81 16.49 -3.68 5.33
C LEU A 81 16.60 -2.50 4.37
N ALA A 82 17.04 -1.36 4.88
CA ALA A 82 17.06 -0.12 4.12
C ALA A 82 18.46 0.22 3.62
N ALA A 83 18.54 0.77 2.42
CA ALA A 83 19.74 1.39 1.87
C ALA A 83 19.40 2.73 1.25
N ALA A 84 20.24 3.74 1.48
CA ALA A 84 20.09 5.06 0.89
C ALA A 84 21.38 5.42 0.13
N THR A 85 21.22 5.95 -1.08
CA THR A 85 22.31 6.48 -1.89
C THR A 85 22.14 8.01 -1.98
N ASP A 86 23.17 8.74 -1.65
CA ASP A 86 23.18 10.21 -1.70
C ASP A 86 23.62 10.77 -3.07
N GLU A 87 23.60 12.08 -3.24
CA GLU A 87 24.01 12.81 -4.45
C GLU A 87 25.46 12.55 -4.88
N HIS A 88 26.30 12.06 -3.98
CA HIS A 88 27.71 11.69 -4.25
C HIS A 88 27.86 10.20 -4.60
N ASN A 89 26.75 9.49 -4.86
CA ASN A 89 26.70 8.05 -5.09
C ASN A 89 27.27 7.22 -3.92
N THR A 90 27.19 7.72 -2.70
CA THR A 90 27.58 6.99 -1.49
C THR A 90 26.38 6.21 -0.96
N THR A 91 26.45 4.89 -1.00
CA THR A 91 25.39 4.02 -0.48
C THR A 91 25.68 3.61 0.96
N ARG A 92 24.69 3.72 1.82
CA ARG A 92 24.70 3.29 3.23
C ARG A 92 23.52 2.38 3.47
N ALA A 93 23.73 1.29 4.22
CA ALA A 93 22.69 0.32 4.51
C ALA A 93 22.60 0.04 6.03
N SER A 94 21.38 -0.25 6.49
CA SER A 94 21.07 -0.59 7.88
C SER A 94 19.67 -1.22 7.95
N LEU A 95 19.25 -1.69 9.13
CA LEU A 95 17.82 -1.85 9.41
C LEU A 95 17.16 -0.48 9.32
N GLY A 96 16.03 -0.42 8.63
CA GLY A 96 15.19 0.76 8.56
C GLY A 96 14.36 0.98 9.81
N GLU A 97 13.31 1.75 9.71
CA GLU A 97 12.33 1.92 10.80
C GLU A 97 11.41 0.71 10.86
N SER A 98 11.02 0.29 12.06
CA SER A 98 9.91 -0.64 12.23
C SER A 98 8.60 0.11 12.21
N LEU A 99 7.61 -0.41 11.50
CA LEU A 99 6.25 0.11 11.52
C LEU A 99 5.35 -0.87 12.27
N VAL A 100 4.62 -0.37 13.26
CA VAL A 100 3.65 -1.13 14.05
C VAL A 100 2.29 -0.49 13.85
N GLY A 101 1.27 -1.29 13.58
CA GLY A 101 -0.06 -0.77 13.31
C GLY A 101 -1.19 -1.68 13.76
N VAL A 102 -2.36 -1.08 13.92
CA VAL A 102 -3.61 -1.80 14.16
C VAL A 102 -4.67 -1.27 13.21
N LYS A 103 -5.10 -2.09 12.26
CA LYS A 103 -6.21 -1.77 11.37
C LYS A 103 -7.52 -2.20 11.99
N TRP A 104 -8.55 -1.37 11.83
CA TRP A 104 -9.90 -1.68 12.27
C TRP A 104 -10.92 -1.27 11.22
N ARG A 105 -11.57 -2.29 10.61
CA ARG A 105 -12.75 -2.11 9.74
C ARG A 105 -13.98 -1.94 10.61
N TYR A 106 -14.41 -0.71 10.85
CA TYR A 106 -15.53 -0.41 11.78
C TYR A 106 -16.89 -0.37 11.09
N PHE A 107 -16.94 -0.25 9.76
CA PHE A 107 -18.18 -0.26 8.99
C PHE A 107 -18.05 -1.12 7.73
N GLU A 108 -19.12 -1.87 7.42
CA GLU A 108 -19.22 -2.65 6.18
C GLU A 108 -20.68 -2.72 5.72
N HIS A 109 -20.88 -2.66 4.41
CA HIS A 109 -22.14 -2.80 3.73
C HIS A 109 -22.02 -3.87 2.67
N HIS A 110 -22.98 -4.80 2.65
CA HIS A 110 -22.98 -5.97 1.77
C HIS A 110 -24.18 -5.92 0.81
N THR A 111 -24.07 -6.66 -0.30
CA THR A 111 -25.19 -6.82 -1.24
C THR A 111 -26.41 -7.40 -0.51
N ALA A 112 -27.56 -6.78 -0.69
CA ALA A 112 -28.80 -7.18 -0.01
C ALA A 112 -29.21 -8.59 -0.46
N GLY A 113 -29.50 -9.46 0.53
CA GLY A 113 -29.92 -10.84 0.26
C GLY A 113 -28.79 -11.85 0.13
N GLU A 114 -27.53 -11.41 0.07
CA GLU A 114 -26.36 -12.26 -0.01
C GLU A 114 -25.74 -12.53 1.38
N PRO A 115 -25.02 -13.65 1.57
CA PRO A 115 -24.26 -13.90 2.78
C PRO A 115 -23.24 -12.78 3.02
N LYS A 116 -22.99 -12.44 4.27
CA LYS A 116 -21.95 -11.48 4.63
C LYS A 116 -20.57 -12.11 4.45
N SER A 117 -19.90 -11.70 3.41
CA SER A 117 -18.52 -12.08 3.09
C SER A 117 -17.83 -10.89 2.42
N ASP A 118 -16.49 -10.89 2.37
CA ASP A 118 -15.76 -9.84 1.67
C ASP A 118 -16.09 -9.81 0.17
N GLU A 119 -16.44 -10.95 -0.42
CA GLU A 119 -16.89 -11.03 -1.82
C GLU A 119 -18.15 -10.20 -2.09
N ASN A 120 -19.11 -10.23 -1.16
CA ASN A 120 -20.39 -9.52 -1.27
C ASN A 120 -20.37 -8.14 -0.61
N MET A 121 -19.22 -7.71 -0.11
CA MET A 121 -19.04 -6.38 0.46
C MET A 121 -18.94 -5.35 -0.65
N THR A 122 -19.84 -4.36 -0.62
CA THR A 122 -19.89 -3.29 -1.64
C THR A 122 -19.31 -1.98 -1.15
N PHE A 123 -19.22 -1.79 0.16
CA PHE A 123 -18.61 -0.60 0.77
C PHE A 123 -18.11 -0.92 2.17
N SER A 124 -16.94 -0.39 2.52
CA SER A 124 -16.41 -0.48 3.88
C SER A 124 -15.65 0.78 4.27
N LEU A 125 -15.54 1.00 5.59
CA LEU A 125 -14.73 2.04 6.19
C LEU A 125 -13.84 1.46 7.27
N GLY A 126 -12.62 1.97 7.33
CA GLY A 126 -11.61 1.57 8.29
C GLY A 126 -10.74 2.72 8.77
N THR A 127 -9.87 2.39 9.68
CA THR A 127 -8.76 3.22 10.12
C THR A 127 -7.57 2.32 10.43
N TYR A 128 -6.37 2.82 10.21
CA TYR A 128 -5.13 2.07 10.40
C TYR A 128 -4.08 2.91 11.14
N PRO A 129 -4.30 3.24 12.44
CA PRO A 129 -3.28 3.89 13.25
C PRO A 129 -1.97 3.10 13.23
N GLN A 130 -0.87 3.81 12.94
CA GLN A 130 0.46 3.23 12.85
C GLN A 130 1.48 4.11 13.57
N VAL A 131 2.56 3.49 14.04
CA VAL A 131 3.71 4.17 14.60
C VAL A 131 4.99 3.64 13.97
N SER A 132 5.80 4.56 13.44
CA SER A 132 7.16 4.29 12.99
C SER A 132 8.13 4.45 14.16
N ILE A 133 9.00 3.49 14.35
CA ILE A 133 9.94 3.42 15.49
C ILE A 133 11.34 3.14 14.94
N ASN A 134 12.31 3.98 15.35
CA ASN A 134 13.70 3.74 14.99
C ASN A 134 14.24 2.47 15.67
N ASN A 135 14.77 1.57 14.86
CA ASN A 135 15.50 0.42 15.38
C ASN A 135 16.83 0.84 16.05
N PRO A 136 17.36 0.09 17.03
CA PRO A 136 18.60 0.41 17.72
C PRO A 136 19.83 0.17 16.83
N THR A 137 19.90 0.87 15.72
CA THR A 137 20.96 0.80 14.71
C THR A 137 21.57 2.18 14.47
N SER A 138 22.55 2.25 13.60
CA SER A 138 23.12 3.53 13.19
C SER A 138 22.37 4.22 12.05
N ALA A 139 21.17 3.77 11.69
CA ALA A 139 20.41 4.25 10.52
C ALA A 139 20.16 5.76 10.55
N VAL A 140 19.73 6.31 11.68
CA VAL A 140 19.54 7.76 11.87
C VAL A 140 20.85 8.51 11.66
N ARG A 141 21.95 8.09 12.29
CA ARG A 141 23.27 8.74 12.17
C ARG A 141 23.84 8.69 10.75
N ARG A 142 23.41 7.71 9.95
CA ARG A 142 23.79 7.54 8.55
C ARG A 142 22.86 8.27 7.58
N GLY A 143 21.81 8.91 8.08
CA GLY A 143 20.82 9.57 7.23
C GLY A 143 19.99 8.63 6.36
N ILE A 144 19.80 7.37 6.81
CA ILE A 144 18.98 6.38 6.11
C ILE A 144 17.50 6.54 6.50
N VAL A 145 17.24 6.86 7.76
CA VAL A 145 15.91 7.07 8.32
C VAL A 145 15.85 8.36 9.14
N GLU A 146 14.68 8.93 9.26
CA GLU A 146 14.43 10.10 10.08
C GLU A 146 14.52 9.79 11.58
N ASN A 147 14.71 10.81 12.41
CA ASN A 147 14.92 10.60 13.85
C ASN A 147 13.61 10.72 14.64
N GLY A 148 13.34 9.72 15.45
CA GLY A 148 12.24 9.66 16.40
C GLY A 148 10.98 9.05 15.82
N PRO A 149 10.00 8.72 16.68
CA PRO A 149 8.78 8.10 16.25
C PRO A 149 7.93 9.09 15.44
N GLN A 150 7.23 8.55 14.44
CA GLN A 150 6.19 9.23 13.70
C GLN A 150 4.89 8.44 13.86
N TYR A 151 3.76 9.12 13.89
CA TYR A 151 2.45 8.51 14.07
C TYR A 151 1.60 8.79 12.84
N TYR A 152 0.96 7.75 12.32
CA TYR A 152 0.03 7.87 11.20
C TYR A 152 -1.39 7.58 11.66
N LEU A 153 -2.32 8.42 11.24
CA LEU A 153 -3.74 8.25 11.52
C LEU A 153 -4.54 8.45 10.23
N PRO A 154 -4.89 7.40 9.51
CA PRO A 154 -5.73 7.45 8.32
C PRO A 154 -7.21 7.16 8.60
N VAL A 155 -8.02 7.53 7.63
CA VAL A 155 -9.35 6.98 7.37
C VAL A 155 -9.31 6.37 5.98
N GLU A 156 -9.78 5.14 5.87
CA GLU A 156 -9.74 4.33 4.66
C GLU A 156 -11.15 3.95 4.23
N PHE A 157 -11.35 3.78 2.94
CA PHE A 157 -12.58 3.23 2.40
C PHE A 157 -12.32 2.27 1.23
N THR A 158 -13.22 1.31 1.07
CA THR A 158 -13.38 0.51 -0.15
C THR A 158 -14.78 0.71 -0.71
N ALA A 159 -14.91 0.81 -2.03
CA ALA A 159 -16.19 0.86 -2.74
C ALA A 159 -16.13 0.05 -4.02
N LYS A 160 -17.21 -0.71 -4.33
CA LYS A 160 -17.34 -1.46 -5.57
C LYS A 160 -18.38 -0.82 -6.48
N LEU A 161 -18.03 -0.53 -7.72
CA LEU A 161 -18.91 0.00 -8.75
C LEU A 161 -18.86 -0.90 -10.00
N GLY A 162 -19.74 -1.90 -10.02
CA GLY A 162 -19.71 -2.92 -11.06
C GLY A 162 -18.40 -3.73 -11.02
N PRO A 163 -17.67 -3.85 -12.13
CA PRO A 163 -16.44 -4.63 -12.20
C PRO A 163 -15.20 -3.88 -11.69
N ILE A 164 -15.36 -2.65 -11.21
CA ILE A 164 -14.24 -1.82 -10.74
C ILE A 164 -14.36 -1.64 -9.23
N GLY A 165 -13.29 -1.97 -8.52
CA GLY A 165 -13.09 -1.64 -7.12
C GLY A 165 -12.33 -0.31 -6.98
N PHE A 166 -12.64 0.40 -5.91
CA PHE A 166 -11.97 1.63 -5.50
C PHE A 166 -11.56 1.51 -4.04
N ASP A 167 -10.29 1.83 -3.76
CA ASP A 167 -9.81 2.02 -2.40
C ASP A 167 -9.31 3.44 -2.26
N GLY A 168 -9.53 4.02 -1.11
CA GLY A 168 -9.04 5.35 -0.85
C GLY A 168 -8.66 5.57 0.59
N GLU A 169 -7.67 6.43 0.77
CA GLU A 169 -7.12 6.78 2.06
C GLU A 169 -6.90 8.29 2.17
N VAL A 170 -7.21 8.83 3.34
CA VAL A 170 -6.77 10.16 3.75
C VAL A 170 -6.24 10.05 5.17
N GLY A 171 -4.95 10.32 5.34
CA GLY A 171 -4.29 10.20 6.62
C GLY A 171 -3.33 11.34 6.93
N ARG A 172 -2.92 11.42 8.17
CA ARG A 172 -1.93 12.39 8.62
C ARG A 172 -0.80 11.71 9.36
N TRP A 173 0.39 11.91 8.86
CA TRP A 173 1.62 11.66 9.60
C TRP A 173 1.88 12.84 10.54
N PHE A 174 2.03 12.54 11.81
CA PHE A 174 2.44 13.50 12.83
C PHE A 174 3.95 13.38 13.01
N GLY A 175 4.66 14.38 12.55
CA GLY A 175 6.10 14.49 12.68
C GLY A 175 6.54 14.97 14.07
N ASN A 176 7.78 15.35 14.16
CA ASN A 176 8.41 15.88 15.37
C ASN A 176 9.06 17.24 15.09
N LYS A 177 9.99 17.70 15.95
CA LYS A 177 10.66 18.99 15.76
C LYS A 177 11.59 19.01 14.54
N LEU A 178 12.05 17.85 14.06
CA LEU A 178 12.98 17.70 12.93
C LEU A 178 12.30 17.22 11.66
N THR A 179 11.12 16.62 11.77
CA THR A 179 10.36 16.00 10.68
C THR A 179 9.02 16.68 10.54
N PRO A 180 8.63 17.20 9.36
CA PRO A 180 7.33 17.83 9.18
C PRO A 180 6.19 16.82 9.34
N SER A 181 5.05 17.29 9.82
CA SER A 181 3.80 16.52 9.67
C SER A 181 3.38 16.56 8.21
N ARG A 182 2.82 15.45 7.70
CA ARG A 182 2.42 15.31 6.29
C ARG A 182 0.98 14.83 6.16
N TRP A 183 0.31 15.26 5.12
CA TRP A 183 -0.94 14.68 4.67
C TRP A 183 -0.67 13.67 3.56
N GLY A 184 -1.14 12.43 3.75
CA GLY A 184 -1.22 11.43 2.72
C GLY A 184 -2.65 11.32 2.19
N ARG A 185 -2.83 11.21 0.89
CA ARG A 185 -4.11 11.01 0.23
C ARG A 185 -3.91 10.10 -0.95
N GLY A 186 -4.60 8.98 -0.97
CA GLY A 186 -4.49 8.00 -2.02
C GLY A 186 -5.84 7.57 -2.57
N LEU A 187 -5.86 7.21 -3.84
CA LEU A 187 -6.99 6.59 -4.50
C LEU A 187 -6.48 5.53 -5.47
N ILE A 188 -6.95 4.30 -5.28
CA ILE A 188 -6.73 3.18 -6.17
C ILE A 188 -8.01 2.91 -6.95
N ALA A 189 -7.87 2.54 -8.23
CA ALA A 189 -8.91 1.91 -9.02
C ALA A 189 -8.38 0.60 -9.59
N GLY A 190 -9.10 -0.49 -9.38
CA GLY A 190 -8.65 -1.82 -9.75
C GLY A 190 -9.71 -2.67 -10.42
N HIS A 191 -9.24 -3.67 -11.16
CA HIS A 191 -10.08 -4.65 -11.83
C HIS A 191 -9.45 -6.04 -11.77
N GLU A 192 -10.27 -7.02 -11.40
CA GLU A 192 -9.93 -8.44 -11.50
C GLU A 192 -10.24 -8.96 -12.91
N PHE A 193 -9.21 -9.29 -13.66
CA PHE A 193 -9.39 -9.87 -14.99
C PHE A 193 -9.78 -11.35 -14.95
N ASN A 194 -9.37 -12.02 -13.91
CA ASN A 194 -9.71 -13.41 -13.60
C ASN A 194 -9.32 -13.73 -12.14
N ALA A 195 -9.66 -14.91 -11.65
CA ALA A 195 -9.37 -15.36 -10.27
C ALA A 195 -7.90 -15.33 -9.85
N ARG A 196 -6.97 -14.98 -10.75
CA ARG A 196 -5.53 -14.96 -10.48
C ARG A 196 -4.84 -13.65 -10.79
N THR A 197 -5.49 -12.76 -11.57
CA THR A 197 -4.85 -11.57 -12.12
C THR A 197 -5.67 -10.34 -11.80
N GLU A 198 -5.08 -9.46 -11.04
CA GLU A 198 -5.64 -8.17 -10.64
C GLU A 198 -4.69 -7.06 -11.10
N LEU A 199 -5.25 -6.01 -11.72
CA LEU A 199 -4.49 -4.83 -12.10
C LEU A 199 -5.13 -3.58 -11.52
N TYR A 200 -4.28 -2.65 -11.11
CA TYR A 200 -4.65 -1.44 -10.40
C TYR A 200 -3.89 -0.24 -10.92
N THR A 201 -4.48 0.93 -10.75
CA THR A 201 -3.80 2.21 -10.86
C THR A 201 -4.04 3.03 -9.61
N GLU A 202 -3.01 3.70 -9.13
CA GLU A 202 -3.03 4.55 -7.95
C GLU A 202 -2.66 5.98 -8.31
N ILE A 203 -3.30 6.93 -7.66
CA ILE A 203 -2.82 8.30 -7.53
C ILE A 203 -2.60 8.58 -6.04
N TYR A 204 -1.39 8.97 -5.68
CA TYR A 204 -1.02 9.26 -4.29
C TYR A 204 -0.42 10.65 -4.16
N ASP A 205 -0.89 11.42 -3.18
CA ASP A 205 -0.47 12.79 -2.86
C ASP A 205 0.07 12.85 -1.43
N LEU A 206 1.36 13.12 -1.28
CA LEU A 206 2.02 13.36 0.00
C LEU A 206 2.42 14.83 0.10
N GLN A 207 1.92 15.52 1.13
CA GLN A 207 2.12 16.97 1.27
C GLN A 207 2.49 17.35 2.70
N ASP A 208 3.51 18.19 2.87
CA ASP A 208 3.84 18.79 4.16
C ASP A 208 2.69 19.64 4.70
N ALA A 209 2.25 19.31 5.90
CA ALA A 209 1.20 20.07 6.61
C ALA A 209 1.77 21.34 7.24
N ASN A 210 2.99 21.29 7.75
CA ASN A 210 3.71 22.39 8.39
C ASN A 210 5.10 22.58 7.77
N ARG A 211 5.78 23.63 8.13
CA ARG A 211 7.20 23.86 7.80
C ARG A 211 8.07 23.50 8.99
N ILE A 212 9.26 23.01 8.71
CA ILE A 212 10.34 22.94 9.67
C ILE A 212 11.33 24.08 9.32
N ASP A 213 11.55 24.95 10.24
CA ASP A 213 12.36 26.17 10.05
C ASP A 213 11.88 27.02 8.85
N ALA A 214 12.83 27.48 8.02
CA ALA A 214 12.53 28.27 6.81
C ALA A 214 12.38 27.41 5.54
N ALA A 215 12.44 26.08 5.65
CA ALA A 215 12.33 25.20 4.48
C ALA A 215 10.96 25.33 3.78
N PRO A 216 10.91 25.31 2.45
CA PRO A 216 9.65 25.31 1.73
C PRO A 216 8.88 24.00 2.01
N LYS A 217 7.54 24.09 2.03
CA LYS A 217 6.70 22.89 2.08
C LYS A 217 6.90 22.05 0.83
N GLN A 218 7.02 20.76 1.05
CA GLN A 218 7.16 19.78 -0.03
C GLN A 218 5.80 19.15 -0.35
N ARG A 219 5.63 18.77 -1.59
CA ARG A 219 4.51 17.98 -2.08
C ARG A 219 4.97 17.06 -3.18
N GLU A 220 4.58 15.82 -3.09
CA GLU A 220 4.80 14.79 -4.09
C GLU A 220 3.45 14.23 -4.54
N LEU A 221 3.26 14.13 -5.85
CA LEU A 221 2.08 13.51 -6.44
C LEU A 221 2.56 12.44 -7.41
N THR A 222 2.22 11.19 -7.14
CA THR A 222 2.61 10.03 -7.96
C THR A 222 1.43 9.43 -8.71
N LEU A 223 1.72 8.79 -9.81
CA LEU A 223 0.82 7.92 -10.55
C LEU A 223 1.49 6.57 -10.72
N ASP A 224 0.86 5.54 -10.20
CA ASP A 224 1.39 4.20 -10.11
C ASP A 224 0.48 3.21 -10.83
N VAL A 225 1.06 2.18 -11.44
CA VAL A 225 0.35 1.09 -12.10
C VAL A 225 1.00 -0.22 -11.68
N GLY A 226 0.20 -1.19 -11.32
CA GLY A 226 0.70 -2.46 -10.85
C GLY A 226 -0.40 -3.50 -10.70
N GLY A 227 -0.13 -4.54 -9.93
CA GLY A 227 -1.11 -5.58 -9.73
C GLY A 227 -0.61 -6.74 -8.90
N ARG A 228 -1.44 -7.77 -8.88
CA ARG A 228 -1.22 -9.03 -8.17
C ARG A 228 -1.45 -10.20 -9.11
N GLN A 229 -0.58 -11.19 -9.04
CA GLN A 229 -0.69 -12.43 -9.79
C GLN A 229 -0.59 -13.62 -8.85
N THR A 230 -1.67 -14.38 -8.69
CA THR A 230 -1.65 -15.64 -7.94
C THR A 230 -0.83 -16.69 -8.67
N LEU A 231 0.16 -17.25 -8.00
CA LEU A 231 1.15 -18.18 -8.57
C LEU A 231 0.78 -19.65 -8.35
N ASP A 232 0.15 -19.99 -7.23
CA ASP A 232 -0.25 -21.34 -6.89
C ASP A 232 -1.75 -21.59 -7.11
N HIS A 233 -2.15 -22.87 -7.07
CA HIS A 233 -3.56 -23.25 -7.23
C HIS A 233 -4.39 -23.01 -5.97
N ALA A 234 -3.75 -22.97 -4.81
CA ALA A 234 -4.42 -22.78 -3.51
C ALA A 234 -4.66 -21.31 -3.18
N GLY A 235 -4.09 -20.37 -3.97
CA GLY A 235 -4.24 -18.95 -3.74
C GLY A 235 -3.35 -18.38 -2.63
N HIS A 236 -2.40 -19.18 -2.13
CA HIS A 236 -1.58 -18.82 -0.98
C HIS A 236 -0.32 -18.01 -1.35
N LEU A 237 0.10 -18.09 -2.60
CA LEU A 237 1.32 -17.44 -3.09
C LEU A 237 0.97 -16.45 -4.19
N ARG A 238 1.31 -15.17 -3.99
CA ARG A 238 1.08 -14.12 -4.98
C ARG A 238 2.38 -13.37 -5.30
N LEU A 239 2.54 -13.03 -6.57
CA LEU A 239 3.49 -12.02 -7.03
C LEU A 239 2.81 -10.65 -6.96
N LEU A 240 3.49 -9.69 -6.36
CA LEU A 240 3.09 -8.29 -6.28
C LEU A 240 4.05 -7.48 -7.15
N PHE A 241 3.53 -6.51 -7.90
CA PHE A 241 4.37 -5.64 -8.72
C PHE A 241 3.73 -4.28 -8.94
N MET A 242 4.55 -3.25 -8.95
CA MET A 242 4.12 -1.88 -9.23
C MET A 242 5.28 -1.07 -9.80
N GLY A 243 4.96 -0.15 -10.69
CA GLY A 243 5.86 0.89 -11.15
C GLY A 243 5.11 2.22 -11.23
N GLY A 244 5.75 3.26 -10.74
CA GLY A 244 5.15 4.58 -10.66
C GLY A 244 6.11 5.72 -10.95
N ARG A 245 5.52 6.90 -11.10
CA ARG A 245 6.25 8.11 -11.38
C ARG A 245 5.64 9.32 -10.70
N GLY A 246 6.50 10.17 -10.14
CA GLY A 246 6.11 11.52 -9.73
C GLY A 246 5.62 12.34 -10.92
N ILE A 247 4.40 12.85 -10.84
CA ILE A 247 3.80 13.75 -11.85
C ILE A 247 3.83 15.21 -11.40
N GLN A 248 4.14 15.46 -10.13
CA GLN A 248 4.47 16.77 -9.58
C GLN A 248 5.65 16.62 -8.63
N ALA A 249 6.83 17.06 -9.05
CA ALA A 249 8.03 17.01 -8.25
C ALA A 249 8.04 18.08 -7.15
N VAL A 250 8.73 17.75 -6.07
CA VAL A 250 8.84 18.49 -4.81
C VAL A 250 9.44 19.89 -4.98
N THR A 251 10.34 20.07 -5.93
CA THR A 251 10.92 21.38 -6.26
C THR A 251 11.01 21.56 -7.76
N ARG A 252 10.82 22.83 -8.22
CA ARG A 252 11.00 23.18 -9.63
C ARG A 252 12.46 23.12 -10.11
N GLU A 253 13.40 22.97 -9.19
CA GLU A 253 14.85 22.99 -9.48
C GLU A 253 15.37 21.61 -9.92
N ASN A 254 14.66 20.54 -9.61
CA ASN A 254 15.05 19.20 -9.96
C ASN A 254 14.26 18.71 -11.17
N SER A 255 14.94 18.63 -12.31
CA SER A 255 14.38 18.17 -13.59
C SER A 255 14.33 16.63 -13.73
N GLU A 256 14.93 15.89 -12.81
CA GLU A 256 14.93 14.44 -12.83
C GLU A 256 13.57 13.89 -12.37
N PRO A 257 13.00 12.93 -13.10
CA PRO A 257 11.74 12.34 -12.71
C PRO A 257 11.94 11.40 -11.51
N ASN A 258 11.17 11.61 -10.43
CA ASN A 258 11.04 10.58 -9.40
C ASN A 258 10.33 9.36 -10.01
N TRP A 259 10.78 8.20 -9.61
CA TRP A 259 10.07 6.96 -9.90
C TRP A 259 10.15 6.03 -8.69
N ILE A 260 9.13 5.20 -8.56
CA ILE A 260 9.06 4.14 -7.57
C ILE A 260 8.81 2.82 -8.28
N ALA A 261 9.38 1.75 -7.75
CA ALA A 261 9.09 0.40 -8.21
C ALA A 261 8.99 -0.55 -7.02
N TYR A 262 8.06 -1.46 -7.10
CA TYR A 262 7.86 -2.54 -6.14
C TYR A 262 7.78 -3.88 -6.87
N VAL A 263 8.47 -4.88 -6.36
CA VAL A 263 8.28 -6.29 -6.69
C VAL A 263 8.29 -7.08 -5.40
N GLY A 264 7.34 -7.98 -5.20
CA GLY A 264 7.27 -8.73 -3.94
C GLY A 264 6.57 -10.07 -4.08
N ILE A 265 6.73 -10.85 -3.03
CA ILE A 265 6.02 -12.12 -2.84
C ILE A 265 5.15 -11.99 -1.60
N GLN A 266 3.87 -12.29 -1.75
CA GLN A 266 2.90 -12.37 -0.68
C GLN A 266 2.57 -13.82 -0.36
N LEU A 267 2.61 -14.16 0.93
CA LEU A 267 2.18 -15.43 1.49
C LEU A 267 0.89 -15.23 2.29
N LEU A 268 -0.15 -15.96 1.93
CA LEU A 268 -1.41 -16.01 2.66
C LEU A 268 -1.49 -17.32 3.41
N LEU A 269 -1.43 -17.27 4.75
CA LEU A 269 -1.42 -18.44 5.61
C LEU A 269 -2.60 -18.37 6.57
N GLY A 270 -3.29 -19.49 6.75
CA GLY A 270 -4.45 -19.57 7.66
C GLY A 270 -4.68 -20.96 8.21
N PRO A 271 -5.62 -21.09 9.16
CA PRO A 271 -6.07 -22.40 9.60
C PRO A 271 -6.60 -23.16 8.39
N LYS A 272 -6.27 -24.43 8.27
CA LYS A 272 -6.94 -25.29 7.29
C LYS A 272 -8.44 -25.23 7.60
N GLU A 273 -9.25 -24.80 6.65
CA GLU A 273 -10.69 -24.97 6.75
C GLU A 273 -10.93 -26.44 7.10
N ALA A 274 -11.73 -26.69 8.14
CA ALA A 274 -12.13 -28.04 8.47
C ALA A 274 -12.95 -28.53 7.26
N SER A 275 -12.23 -29.15 6.31
CA SER A 275 -12.85 -29.72 5.12
C SER A 275 -13.99 -30.62 5.58
N GLU A 276 -15.18 -30.40 5.03
CA GLU A 276 -16.40 -31.23 4.96
C GLU A 276 -16.18 -32.76 5.21
N SER A 277 -15.59 -33.11 6.32
CA SER A 277 -15.40 -34.51 6.75
C SER A 277 -16.54 -34.99 7.67
N ALA A 278 -17.69 -34.31 7.66
CA ALA A 278 -18.87 -34.70 8.44
C ALA A 278 -20.09 -35.04 7.56
N ALA A 279 -19.88 -35.39 6.30
CA ALA A 279 -20.95 -35.92 5.42
C ALA A 279 -20.52 -37.26 4.81
N ARG A 280 -20.30 -38.27 5.65
CA ARG A 280 -20.38 -39.67 5.27
C ARG A 280 -21.07 -40.50 6.38
#